data_82f43ceaceb742529865e4ec55e618d9
#
_entry.id   82f43ceaceb742529865e4ec55e618d9
#
_cell.length_a   1.000
_cell.length_b   1.000
_cell.length_c   1.000
_cell.angle_alpha   90.00
_cell.angle_beta   90.00
_cell.angle_gamma   90.00
#
_symmetry.space_group_name_H-M   'P 1'
#
loop_
_entity.id
_entity.type
_entity.pdbx_description
1 polymer ?
#
loop_
_entity_poly.entity_id
_entity_poly.type
_entity_poly.pdbx_seq_one_letter_code
_entity_poly.pdbx_strand_id
1 'polypeptide(L)'
;MEAIHLTYFETPKDDLKIHEIYRNEALLQEMESLSAGRKSLPDASRYYTTPVVFPKPGSDRPYIVSSIVLSADGKMAFMDNQVGPLIAKLNELDPTGGADDFWCLNMLRANSDGILVGARTLQNEPTYINNCMDISLFRQLQEVLGKPTQPCQVVVSLDATDIPYEHITFRVDTEERLKMLIATSAVGWENIQRDSHLKHCLVGPFT
;
A
#
# COMPACT_ATOMS: atom_id res chain seq x y z
N MET A 1 17.55 18.46 -9.53
CA MET A 1 16.18 18.38 -8.96
C MET A 1 16.34 18.09 -7.49
N GLU A 2 15.57 18.76 -6.67
CA GLU A 2 15.57 18.55 -5.23
C GLU A 2 15.00 17.15 -4.90
N ALA A 3 15.65 16.45 -3.96
CA ALA A 3 15.18 15.14 -3.52
C ALA A 3 13.85 15.30 -2.76
N ILE A 4 12.97 14.34 -2.92
CA ILE A 4 11.66 14.33 -2.28
C ILE A 4 11.71 13.45 -1.04
N HIS A 5 11.31 14.00 0.09
CA HIS A 5 11.20 13.28 1.35
C HIS A 5 9.79 12.71 1.54
N LEU A 6 9.70 11.56 2.21
CA LEU A 6 8.43 10.96 2.58
C LEU A 6 7.73 11.79 3.66
N THR A 7 6.43 12.00 3.48
CA THR A 7 5.61 12.70 4.47
C THR A 7 4.97 11.68 5.42
N TYR A 8 5.06 11.97 6.72
CA TYR A 8 4.43 11.20 7.78
C TYR A 8 3.44 12.06 8.55
N PHE A 9 2.43 11.41 9.09
CA PHE A 9 1.48 12.00 10.03
C PHE A 9 1.22 11.01 11.18
N GLU A 10 0.57 11.45 12.22
CA GLU A 10 0.11 10.59 13.29
C GLU A 10 -1.43 10.65 13.33
N THR A 11 -2.08 9.50 13.18
CA THR A 11 -3.52 9.43 13.31
C THR A 11 -3.89 9.52 14.79
N PRO A 12 -4.75 10.46 15.20
CA PRO A 12 -5.25 10.51 16.56
C PRO A 12 -6.01 9.24 16.90
N LYS A 13 -5.48 8.47 17.84
CA LYS A 13 -6.00 7.11 18.14
C LYS A 13 -7.41 7.12 18.75
N ASP A 14 -7.78 8.21 19.40
CA ASP A 14 -9.10 8.34 20.03
C ASP A 14 -10.19 8.72 19.02
N ASP A 15 -9.80 9.14 17.81
CA ASP A 15 -10.73 9.52 16.74
C ASP A 15 -11.14 8.32 15.86
N LEU A 16 -10.41 7.20 15.91
CA LEU A 16 -10.72 6.02 15.10
C LEU A 16 -11.94 5.28 15.64
N LYS A 17 -12.94 5.06 14.77
CA LYS A 17 -14.22 4.43 15.09
C LYS A 17 -14.40 3.11 14.33
N ILE A 18 -13.46 2.21 14.52
CA ILE A 18 -13.51 0.87 13.90
C ILE A 18 -14.29 -0.05 14.83
N HIS A 19 -15.40 -0.62 14.33
CA HIS A 19 -16.25 -1.53 15.06
C HIS A 19 -16.33 -2.88 14.36
N GLU A 20 -16.18 -3.96 15.13
CA GLU A 20 -16.42 -5.30 14.62
C GLU A 20 -17.93 -5.53 14.49
N ILE A 21 -18.38 -5.78 13.25
CA ILE A 21 -19.79 -6.09 12.95
C ILE A 21 -20.01 -7.56 12.64
N TYR A 22 -18.96 -8.30 12.34
CA TYR A 22 -19.01 -9.73 12.03
C TYR A 22 -17.65 -10.39 12.29
N ARG A 23 -17.67 -11.60 12.82
CA ARG A 23 -16.47 -12.41 13.05
C ARG A 23 -16.67 -13.81 12.51
N ASN A 24 -15.73 -14.29 11.72
CA ASN A 24 -15.66 -15.68 11.28
C ASN A 24 -14.53 -16.40 12.04
N GLU A 25 -14.86 -17.07 13.14
CA GLU A 25 -13.90 -17.74 14.00
C GLU A 25 -13.11 -18.84 13.26
N ALA A 26 -13.74 -19.59 12.37
CA ALA A 26 -13.08 -20.64 11.62
C ALA A 26 -11.99 -20.06 10.68
N LEU A 27 -12.32 -18.96 9.98
CA LEU A 27 -11.37 -18.26 9.12
C LEU A 27 -10.21 -17.66 9.93
N LEU A 28 -10.50 -17.07 11.09
CA LEU A 28 -9.46 -16.51 11.97
C LEU A 28 -8.49 -17.60 12.46
N GLN A 29 -8.98 -18.75 12.86
CA GLN A 29 -8.14 -19.90 13.27
C GLN A 29 -7.30 -20.41 12.11
N GLU A 30 -7.84 -20.48 10.90
CA GLU A 30 -7.09 -20.83 9.69
C GLU A 30 -5.98 -19.81 9.40
N MET A 31 -6.31 -18.52 9.41
CA MET A 31 -5.34 -17.43 9.21
C MET A 31 -4.22 -17.47 10.26
N GLU A 32 -4.55 -17.68 11.53
CA GLU A 32 -3.58 -17.80 12.60
C GLU A 32 -2.64 -19.00 12.37
N SER A 33 -3.19 -20.15 11.99
CA SER A 33 -2.38 -21.34 11.67
C SER A 33 -1.43 -21.13 10.50
N LEU A 34 -1.88 -20.44 9.44
CA LEU A 34 -1.09 -20.10 8.26
C LEU A 34 -0.05 -19.00 8.54
N SER A 35 -0.25 -18.22 9.58
CA SER A 35 0.65 -17.11 9.94
C SER A 35 1.92 -17.55 10.65
N ALA A 36 1.96 -18.79 11.17
CA ALA A 36 3.16 -19.45 11.71
C ALA A 36 4.00 -18.57 12.66
N GLY A 37 3.34 -17.95 13.66
CA GLY A 37 4.02 -17.13 14.68
C GLY A 37 4.42 -15.72 14.20
N ARG A 38 3.89 -15.23 13.09
CA ARG A 38 4.04 -13.81 12.69
C ARG A 38 3.41 -12.92 13.75
N LYS A 39 4.03 -11.77 13.98
CA LYS A 39 3.57 -10.80 14.96
C LYS A 39 2.50 -9.91 14.36
N SER A 40 1.53 -9.52 15.18
CA SER A 40 0.58 -8.45 14.88
C SER A 40 1.13 -7.10 15.31
N LEU A 41 0.75 -6.05 14.60
CA LEU A 41 1.01 -4.68 15.03
C LEU A 41 0.14 -4.37 16.26
N PRO A 42 0.71 -3.81 17.36
CA PRO A 42 -0.06 -3.49 18.56
C PRO A 42 -1.28 -2.60 18.31
N ASP A 43 -1.14 -1.57 17.49
CA ASP A 43 -2.25 -0.68 17.15
C ASP A 43 -3.35 -1.42 16.37
N ALA A 44 -3.00 -2.32 15.45
CA ALA A 44 -3.98 -3.14 14.75
C ALA A 44 -4.78 -4.02 15.72
N SER A 45 -4.10 -4.69 16.64
CA SER A 45 -4.75 -5.55 17.65
C SER A 45 -5.67 -4.77 18.60
N ARG A 46 -5.39 -3.48 18.84
CA ARG A 46 -6.23 -2.60 19.66
C ARG A 46 -7.60 -2.36 19.05
N TYR A 47 -7.66 -2.14 17.73
CA TYR A 47 -8.90 -1.76 17.03
C TYR A 47 -9.67 -2.98 16.51
N TYR A 48 -8.98 -4.01 16.08
CA TYR A 48 -9.62 -5.21 15.53
C TYR A 48 -9.97 -6.27 16.59
N THR A 49 -9.74 -5.98 17.88
CA THR A 49 -10.03 -6.87 19.03
C THR A 49 -9.35 -8.24 18.96
N THR A 50 -8.70 -8.57 17.87
CA THR A 50 -7.92 -9.79 17.63
C THR A 50 -6.59 -9.45 16.97
N PRO A 51 -5.54 -10.28 17.12
CA PRO A 51 -4.31 -10.10 16.40
C PRO A 51 -4.56 -10.10 14.88
N VAL A 52 -4.16 -9.05 14.19
CA VAL A 52 -4.19 -8.99 12.73
C VAL A 52 -2.87 -9.54 12.23
N VAL A 53 -2.91 -10.76 11.72
CA VAL A 53 -1.75 -11.47 11.19
C VAL A 53 -2.04 -11.92 9.77
N PHE A 54 -0.99 -11.99 8.95
CA PHE A 54 -1.12 -12.40 7.55
C PHE A 54 -0.40 -13.72 7.33
N PRO A 55 -0.94 -14.61 6.49
CA PRO A 55 -0.29 -15.87 6.16
C PRO A 55 1.13 -15.67 5.66
N LYS A 56 1.99 -16.64 5.97
CA LYS A 56 3.32 -16.67 5.39
C LYS A 56 3.19 -16.96 3.89
N PRO A 57 3.84 -16.20 3.00
CA PRO A 57 3.80 -16.50 1.58
C PRO A 57 4.39 -17.89 1.29
N GLY A 58 3.87 -18.55 0.28
CA GLY A 58 4.47 -19.77 -0.26
C GLY A 58 5.86 -19.49 -0.85
N SER A 59 6.59 -20.55 -1.17
CA SER A 59 7.92 -20.43 -1.80
C SER A 59 7.85 -19.94 -3.25
N ASP A 60 6.71 -20.12 -3.91
CA ASP A 60 6.49 -19.92 -5.34
C ASP A 60 5.59 -18.72 -5.66
N ARG A 61 4.91 -18.17 -4.66
CA ARG A 61 3.97 -17.06 -4.87
C ARG A 61 3.83 -16.18 -3.64
N PRO A 62 3.54 -14.86 -3.83
CA PRO A 62 3.22 -13.95 -2.73
C PRO A 62 1.83 -14.25 -2.16
N TYR A 63 1.60 -13.84 -0.92
CA TYR A 63 0.27 -13.67 -0.38
C TYR A 63 -0.20 -12.25 -0.73
N ILE A 64 -1.34 -12.12 -1.42
CA ILE A 64 -1.84 -10.84 -1.94
C ILE A 64 -3.08 -10.45 -1.15
N VAL A 65 -3.08 -9.21 -0.66
CA VAL A 65 -4.24 -8.55 -0.03
C VAL A 65 -4.60 -7.35 -0.88
N SER A 66 -5.89 -7.17 -1.16
CA SER A 66 -6.39 -5.94 -1.79
C SER A 66 -7.22 -5.14 -0.80
N SER A 67 -7.02 -3.81 -0.80
CA SER A 67 -7.85 -2.84 -0.10
C SER A 67 -8.59 -2.01 -1.15
N ILE A 68 -9.91 -2.10 -1.15
CA ILE A 68 -10.76 -1.46 -2.14
C ILE A 68 -11.91 -0.78 -1.42
N VAL A 69 -12.03 0.54 -1.61
CA VAL A 69 -13.20 1.31 -1.16
C VAL A 69 -14.23 1.33 -2.27
N LEU A 70 -15.47 1.02 -1.91
CA LEU A 70 -16.59 1.01 -2.83
C LEU A 70 -17.70 1.92 -2.29
N SER A 71 -18.40 2.60 -3.19
CA SER A 71 -19.68 3.21 -2.86
C SER A 71 -20.75 2.13 -2.62
N ALA A 72 -21.88 2.51 -2.03
CA ALA A 72 -22.99 1.57 -1.76
C ALA A 72 -23.54 0.86 -3.02
N ASP A 73 -23.37 1.47 -4.19
CA ASP A 73 -23.73 0.91 -5.49
C ASP A 73 -22.54 0.25 -6.23
N GLY A 74 -21.43 0.00 -5.54
CA GLY A 74 -20.28 -0.78 -6.03
C GLY A 74 -19.30 -0.05 -6.93
N LYS A 75 -19.29 1.27 -6.95
CA LYS A 75 -18.32 2.07 -7.74
C LYS A 75 -17.04 2.30 -6.97
N MET A 76 -15.92 2.22 -7.66
CA MET A 76 -14.57 2.45 -7.10
C MET A 76 -14.06 3.88 -7.33
N ALA A 77 -14.66 4.63 -8.25
CA ALA A 77 -14.27 6.00 -8.57
C ALA A 77 -15.44 6.76 -9.21
N PHE A 78 -15.38 8.08 -9.22
CA PHE A 78 -16.27 8.93 -10.00
C PHE A 78 -15.88 8.88 -11.49
N MET A 79 -16.87 9.02 -12.38
CA MET A 79 -16.61 8.94 -13.83
C MET A 79 -15.76 10.10 -14.34
N ASP A 80 -15.93 11.26 -13.77
CA ASP A 80 -15.27 12.53 -14.11
C ASP A 80 -14.01 12.79 -13.29
N ASN A 81 -13.80 12.04 -12.21
CA ASN A 81 -12.62 12.16 -11.36
C ASN A 81 -12.23 10.81 -10.76
N GLN A 82 -11.22 10.16 -11.32
CA GLN A 82 -10.79 8.80 -10.96
C GLN A 82 -9.72 8.77 -9.87
N VAL A 83 -9.61 9.80 -9.04
CA VAL A 83 -8.74 9.80 -7.85
C VAL A 83 -9.31 8.85 -6.81
N GLY A 84 -8.56 7.81 -6.44
CA GLY A 84 -9.01 6.70 -5.60
C GLY A 84 -9.60 7.10 -4.24
N PRO A 85 -8.97 7.99 -3.46
CA PRO A 85 -9.46 8.36 -2.13
C PRO A 85 -10.79 9.13 -2.10
N LEU A 86 -11.30 9.64 -3.23
CA LEU A 86 -12.47 10.52 -3.23
C LEU A 86 -13.74 9.82 -2.75
N ILE A 87 -13.92 8.53 -3.02
CA ILE A 87 -15.09 7.78 -2.55
C ILE A 87 -15.20 7.83 -1.02
N ALA A 88 -14.08 7.67 -0.30
CA ALA A 88 -14.06 7.75 1.15
C ALA A 88 -14.15 9.20 1.65
N LYS A 89 -13.41 10.13 1.03
CA LYS A 89 -13.31 11.52 1.46
C LYS A 89 -14.60 12.33 1.28
N LEU A 90 -15.40 12.01 0.27
CA LEU A 90 -16.64 12.70 -0.03
C LEU A 90 -17.88 12.00 0.55
N ASN A 91 -17.70 11.19 1.58
CA ASN A 91 -18.80 10.57 2.31
C ASN A 91 -19.46 11.58 3.24
N GLU A 92 -20.63 12.10 2.81
CA GLU A 92 -21.40 13.09 3.58
C GLU A 92 -22.10 12.48 4.81
N LEU A 93 -22.32 11.15 4.82
CA LEU A 93 -22.98 10.45 5.92
C LEU A 93 -22.05 10.20 7.10
N ASP A 94 -20.76 10.03 6.82
CA ASP A 94 -19.73 9.87 7.84
C ASP A 94 -18.44 10.59 7.41
N PRO A 95 -18.32 11.88 7.78
CA PRO A 95 -17.13 12.68 7.46
C PRO A 95 -15.83 12.15 8.08
N THR A 96 -15.92 11.30 9.10
CA THR A 96 -14.75 10.69 9.78
C THR A 96 -14.32 9.38 9.13
N GLY A 97 -15.21 8.68 8.43
CA GLY A 97 -14.97 7.38 7.81
C GLY A 97 -13.79 7.36 6.83
N GLY A 98 -13.50 8.49 6.18
CA GLY A 98 -12.32 8.62 5.33
C GLY A 98 -10.99 8.53 6.09
N ALA A 99 -10.95 8.96 7.36
CA ALA A 99 -9.76 8.83 8.21
C ALA A 99 -9.59 7.39 8.69
N ASP A 100 -10.67 6.73 9.06
CA ASP A 100 -10.69 5.32 9.48
C ASP A 100 -10.22 4.41 8.32
N ASP A 101 -10.77 4.61 7.12
CA ASP A 101 -10.36 3.90 5.91
C ASP A 101 -8.87 4.10 5.60
N PHE A 102 -8.40 5.35 5.68
CA PHE A 102 -7.01 5.66 5.41
C PHE A 102 -6.06 5.07 6.46
N TRP A 103 -6.47 5.03 7.73
CA TRP A 103 -5.72 4.32 8.75
C TRP A 103 -5.66 2.81 8.48
N CYS A 104 -6.78 2.18 8.12
CA CYS A 104 -6.82 0.77 7.73
C CYS A 104 -5.87 0.47 6.56
N LEU A 105 -5.85 1.34 5.55
CA LEU A 105 -4.93 1.24 4.43
C LEU A 105 -3.47 1.32 4.88
N ASN A 106 -3.12 2.25 5.78
CA ASN A 106 -1.76 2.35 6.33
C ASN A 106 -1.37 1.13 7.18
N MET A 107 -2.32 0.56 7.91
CA MET A 107 -2.11 -0.68 8.66
C MET A 107 -1.78 -1.86 7.72
N LEU A 108 -2.50 -2.01 6.62
CA LEU A 108 -2.21 -3.01 5.60
C LEU A 108 -0.83 -2.78 4.97
N ARG A 109 -0.49 -1.53 4.65
CA ARG A 109 0.83 -1.15 4.12
C ARG A 109 1.96 -1.50 5.08
N ALA A 110 1.80 -1.20 6.37
CA ALA A 110 2.79 -1.55 7.38
C ALA A 110 3.03 -3.06 7.49
N ASN A 111 2.02 -3.89 7.25
CA ASN A 111 2.15 -5.34 7.25
C ASN A 111 2.74 -5.91 5.94
N SER A 112 2.67 -5.16 4.84
CA SER A 112 3.10 -5.61 3.51
C SER A 112 4.61 -5.56 3.33
N ASP A 113 5.15 -6.39 2.44
CA ASP A 113 6.54 -6.33 1.97
C ASP A 113 6.65 -5.49 0.69
N GLY A 114 5.55 -5.39 -0.06
CA GLY A 114 5.43 -4.57 -1.25
C GLY A 114 4.01 -4.06 -1.47
N ILE A 115 3.89 -2.93 -2.14
CA ILE A 115 2.62 -2.28 -2.51
C ILE A 115 2.55 -2.20 -4.03
N LEU A 116 1.55 -2.87 -4.60
CA LEU A 116 1.32 -2.84 -6.06
C LEU A 116 0.45 -1.65 -6.43
N VAL A 117 0.88 -0.93 -7.46
CA VAL A 117 0.12 0.18 -8.04
C VAL A 117 0.20 0.13 -9.56
N GLY A 118 -0.92 0.36 -10.24
CA GLY A 118 -0.94 0.49 -11.69
C GLY A 118 -0.45 1.87 -12.16
N ALA A 119 0.13 1.93 -13.36
CA ALA A 119 0.59 3.19 -13.96
C ALA A 119 -0.53 4.25 -14.02
N ARG A 120 -1.77 3.85 -14.28
CA ARG A 120 -2.91 4.78 -14.33
C ARG A 120 -3.22 5.43 -12.98
N THR A 121 -3.00 4.73 -11.87
CA THR A 121 -3.13 5.33 -10.53
C THR A 121 -2.11 6.43 -10.34
N LEU A 122 -0.86 6.23 -10.76
CA LEU A 122 0.17 7.26 -10.70
C LEU A 122 -0.19 8.47 -11.58
N GLN A 123 -0.78 8.25 -12.76
CA GLN A 123 -1.24 9.35 -13.62
C GLN A 123 -2.34 10.18 -12.95
N ASN A 124 -3.27 9.53 -12.25
CA ASN A 124 -4.40 10.20 -11.59
C ASN A 124 -3.99 10.86 -10.27
N GLU A 125 -2.91 10.40 -9.63
CA GLU A 125 -2.46 10.84 -8.31
C GLU A 125 -0.99 11.31 -8.35
N PRO A 126 -0.65 12.36 -9.10
CA PRO A 126 0.73 12.73 -9.45
C PRO A 126 1.60 13.16 -8.25
N THR A 127 0.99 13.44 -7.11
CA THR A 127 1.68 13.88 -5.87
C THR A 127 1.59 12.87 -4.74
N TYR A 128 1.10 11.67 -4.99
CA TYR A 128 0.88 10.67 -3.97
C TYR A 128 1.92 9.54 -4.02
N ILE A 129 2.52 9.22 -2.89
CA ILE A 129 3.46 8.11 -2.74
C ILE A 129 2.79 7.02 -1.90
N ASN A 130 2.80 5.79 -2.40
CA ASN A 130 2.15 4.64 -1.75
C ASN A 130 3.04 4.04 -0.65
N ASN A 131 3.31 4.76 0.41
CA ASN A 131 4.06 4.30 1.58
C ASN A 131 3.17 4.16 2.82
N CYS A 132 3.66 3.55 3.88
CA CYS A 132 3.04 3.66 5.19
C CYS A 132 3.29 5.07 5.72
N MET A 133 2.25 5.91 5.72
CA MET A 133 2.35 7.32 6.07
C MET A 133 2.07 7.59 7.56
N ASP A 134 1.42 6.66 8.28
CA ASP A 134 1.22 6.77 9.72
C ASP A 134 2.52 6.45 10.45
N ILE A 135 3.06 7.43 11.18
CA ILE A 135 4.36 7.31 11.85
C ILE A 135 4.37 6.27 12.97
N SER A 136 3.24 6.09 13.66
CA SER A 136 3.10 5.07 14.72
C SER A 136 3.17 3.67 14.11
N LEU A 137 2.42 3.42 13.03
CA LEU A 137 2.44 2.16 12.31
C LEU A 137 3.80 1.90 11.65
N PHE A 138 4.48 2.92 11.13
CA PHE A 138 5.82 2.77 10.56
C PHE A 138 6.86 2.39 11.62
N ARG A 139 6.81 2.98 12.82
CA ARG A 139 7.65 2.56 13.95
C ARG A 139 7.39 1.11 14.35
N GLN A 140 6.13 0.71 14.44
CA GLN A 140 5.77 -0.68 14.77
C GLN A 140 6.20 -1.66 13.67
N LEU A 141 6.15 -1.26 12.39
CA LEU A 141 6.72 -2.05 11.29
C LEU A 141 8.21 -2.33 11.54
N GLN A 142 8.97 -1.34 12.00
CA GLN A 142 10.40 -1.49 12.28
C GLN A 142 10.67 -2.31 13.54
N GLU A 143 10.02 -1.96 14.65
CA GLU A 143 10.30 -2.52 15.97
C GLU A 143 9.69 -3.91 16.19
N VAL A 144 8.48 -4.12 15.70
CA VAL A 144 7.71 -5.35 15.94
C VAL A 144 7.92 -6.35 14.81
N LEU A 145 7.82 -5.91 13.55
CA LEU A 145 7.95 -6.79 12.38
C LEU A 145 9.40 -6.92 11.91
N GLY A 146 10.32 -6.10 12.43
CA GLY A 146 11.75 -6.13 12.07
C GLY A 146 12.03 -5.69 10.64
N LYS A 147 11.15 -4.89 10.03
CA LYS A 147 11.31 -4.38 8.66
C LYS A 147 11.94 -2.99 8.71
N PRO A 148 13.19 -2.80 8.32
CA PRO A 148 13.91 -1.53 8.51
C PRO A 148 13.50 -0.45 7.51
N THR A 149 12.75 -0.80 6.46
CA THR A 149 12.41 0.10 5.34
C THR A 149 10.90 0.13 5.10
N GLN A 150 10.46 1.14 4.38
CA GLN A 150 9.11 1.14 3.79
C GLN A 150 8.90 -0.08 2.89
N PRO A 151 7.63 -0.53 2.71
CA PRO A 151 7.28 -1.55 1.72
C PRO A 151 7.79 -1.16 0.33
N CYS A 152 8.26 -2.13 -0.44
CA CYS A 152 8.70 -1.90 -1.81
C CYS A 152 7.55 -1.38 -2.68
N GLN A 153 7.77 -0.30 -3.41
CA GLN A 153 6.80 0.18 -4.41
C GLN A 153 6.91 -0.68 -5.66
N VAL A 154 5.82 -1.30 -6.08
CA VAL A 154 5.77 -2.12 -7.28
C VAL A 154 4.83 -1.47 -8.29
N VAL A 155 5.37 -0.82 -9.29
CA VAL A 155 4.61 -0.25 -10.40
C VAL A 155 4.38 -1.32 -11.44
N VAL A 156 3.12 -1.58 -11.77
CA VAL A 156 2.74 -2.61 -12.76
C VAL A 156 2.28 -1.94 -14.05
N SER A 157 2.90 -2.32 -15.16
CA SER A 157 2.49 -1.92 -16.50
C SER A 157 2.85 -3.00 -17.51
N LEU A 158 1.99 -3.27 -18.48
CA LEU A 158 2.19 -4.34 -19.46
C LEU A 158 3.37 -4.04 -20.39
N ASP A 159 3.44 -2.84 -20.92
CA ASP A 159 4.44 -2.44 -21.93
C ASP A 159 5.29 -1.24 -21.48
N ALA A 160 5.06 -0.74 -20.27
CA ALA A 160 5.74 0.39 -19.65
C ALA A 160 5.60 1.74 -20.39
N THR A 161 4.73 1.83 -21.39
CA THR A 161 4.52 3.08 -22.16
C THR A 161 3.62 4.07 -21.45
N ASP A 162 2.80 3.60 -20.50
CA ASP A 162 1.85 4.39 -19.73
C ASP A 162 2.39 4.85 -18.38
N ILE A 163 3.62 4.49 -18.01
CA ILE A 163 4.22 4.89 -16.73
C ILE A 163 4.60 6.38 -16.79
N PRO A 164 4.08 7.21 -15.86
CA PRO A 164 4.48 8.61 -15.75
C PRO A 164 5.83 8.74 -15.03
N TYR A 165 6.94 8.58 -15.75
CA TYR A 165 8.30 8.55 -15.17
C TYR A 165 8.70 9.83 -14.43
N GLU A 166 8.01 10.95 -14.67
CA GLU A 166 8.19 12.20 -13.92
C GLU A 166 7.44 12.21 -12.57
N HIS A 167 6.69 11.15 -12.27
CA HIS A 167 5.96 11.04 -11.02
C HIS A 167 6.90 11.12 -9.81
N ILE A 168 6.44 11.77 -8.73
CA ILE A 168 7.24 12.01 -7.53
C ILE A 168 7.81 10.74 -6.90
N THR A 169 7.12 9.61 -7.03
CA THR A 169 7.57 8.32 -6.48
C THR A 169 8.93 7.87 -7.03
N PHE A 170 9.29 8.26 -8.28
CA PHE A 170 10.59 7.96 -8.87
C PHE A 170 11.70 8.92 -8.47
N ARG A 171 11.36 9.95 -7.68
CA ARG A 171 12.28 11.02 -7.23
C ARG A 171 12.47 11.05 -5.70
N VAL A 172 11.93 10.04 -5.00
CA VAL A 172 12.12 9.92 -3.56
C VAL A 172 13.61 9.73 -3.25
N ASP A 173 14.10 10.41 -2.22
CA ASP A 173 15.48 10.28 -1.78
C ASP A 173 15.80 8.83 -1.43
N THR A 174 16.97 8.37 -1.85
CA THR A 174 17.44 7.01 -1.56
C THR A 174 17.67 6.79 -0.06
N GLU A 175 17.93 7.86 0.71
CA GLU A 175 18.06 7.81 2.17
C GLU A 175 16.72 7.46 2.86
N GLU A 176 15.60 7.76 2.24
CA GLU A 176 14.26 7.37 2.72
C GLU A 176 14.00 5.86 2.67
N ARG A 177 14.93 5.10 2.08
CA ARG A 177 14.89 3.64 2.00
C ARG A 177 13.62 3.09 1.33
N LEU A 178 13.05 3.85 0.39
CA LEU A 178 11.94 3.41 -0.45
C LEU A 178 12.51 2.65 -1.65
N LYS A 179 12.30 1.35 -1.67
CA LYS A 179 12.67 0.51 -2.81
C LYS A 179 11.61 0.60 -3.90
N MET A 180 12.07 0.66 -5.15
CA MET A 180 11.20 0.72 -6.33
C MET A 180 11.42 -0.50 -7.21
N LEU A 181 10.33 -1.02 -7.74
CA LEU A 181 10.32 -2.11 -8.70
C LEU A 181 9.30 -1.79 -9.80
N ILE A 182 9.65 -2.02 -11.05
CA ILE A 182 8.71 -1.97 -12.16
C ILE A 182 8.50 -3.39 -12.67
N ALA A 183 7.29 -3.91 -12.48
CA ALA A 183 6.89 -5.21 -12.99
C ALA A 183 6.25 -5.03 -14.37
N THR A 184 6.89 -5.56 -15.40
CA THR A 184 6.45 -5.39 -16.80
C THR A 184 6.75 -6.65 -17.62
N SER A 185 6.22 -6.70 -18.85
CA SER A 185 6.51 -7.78 -19.81
C SER A 185 7.91 -7.62 -20.45
N ALA A 186 8.32 -8.59 -21.26
CA ALA A 186 9.55 -8.50 -22.04
C ALA A 186 9.56 -7.24 -22.97
N VAL A 187 8.42 -6.92 -23.57
CA VAL A 187 8.27 -5.71 -24.40
C VAL A 187 8.46 -4.44 -23.56
N GLY A 188 7.85 -4.40 -22.38
CA GLY A 188 8.02 -3.25 -21.47
C GLY A 188 9.47 -3.13 -20.97
N TRP A 189 10.16 -4.22 -20.74
CA TRP A 189 11.57 -4.22 -20.40
C TRP A 189 12.43 -3.57 -21.51
N GLU A 190 12.20 -3.93 -22.77
CA GLU A 190 12.90 -3.32 -23.91
C GLU A 190 12.62 -1.82 -24.03
N ASN A 191 11.38 -1.40 -23.75
CA ASN A 191 11.02 0.01 -23.76
C ASN A 191 11.73 0.80 -22.66
N ILE A 192 11.84 0.25 -21.46
CA ILE A 192 12.48 0.91 -20.31
C ILE A 192 14.00 1.02 -20.46
N GLN A 193 14.66 0.02 -21.05
CA GLN A 193 16.13 0.05 -21.22
C GLN A 193 16.66 1.27 -21.96
N ARG A 194 15.80 1.96 -22.70
CA ARG A 194 16.12 3.20 -23.43
C ARG A 194 16.13 4.43 -22.51
N ASP A 195 15.63 4.31 -21.28
CA ASP A 195 15.52 5.42 -20.34
C ASP A 195 16.57 5.33 -19.22
N SER A 196 17.52 6.27 -19.23
CA SER A 196 18.61 6.32 -18.26
C SER A 196 18.21 6.81 -16.87
N HIS A 197 17.00 7.33 -16.69
CA HIS A 197 16.53 7.91 -15.43
C HIS A 197 16.15 6.87 -14.35
N LEU A 198 15.93 5.62 -14.75
CA LEU A 198 15.44 4.55 -13.89
C LEU A 198 16.54 3.68 -13.25
N LYS A 199 17.77 4.20 -13.15
CA LYS A 199 18.93 3.45 -12.60
C LYS A 199 18.74 2.94 -11.17
N HIS A 200 17.76 3.48 -10.42
CA HIS A 200 17.46 3.09 -9.04
C HIS A 200 16.29 2.10 -8.93
N CYS A 201 15.63 1.78 -10.03
CA CYS A 201 14.51 0.84 -10.05
C CYS A 201 14.98 -0.54 -10.48
N LEU A 202 14.54 -1.57 -9.76
CA LEU A 202 14.62 -2.93 -10.28
C LEU A 202 13.53 -3.07 -11.34
N VAL A 203 13.91 -3.47 -12.55
CA VAL A 203 12.98 -3.65 -13.65
C VAL A 203 13.11 -5.08 -14.16
N GLY A 204 11.99 -5.73 -14.42
CA GLY A 204 12.07 -7.04 -15.01
C GLY A 204 10.79 -7.52 -15.67
N PRO A 205 10.92 -8.43 -16.66
CA PRO A 205 10.01 -9.53 -16.73
C PRO A 205 10.41 -10.50 -15.62
N PHE A 206 9.54 -10.65 -14.63
CA PHE A 206 9.70 -11.71 -13.64
C PHE A 206 9.04 -12.95 -14.22
N THR A 207 9.82 -13.94 -14.62
CA THR A 207 9.38 -15.27 -15.03
C THR A 207 9.01 -16.13 -13.84
#